data_d478ada49b2ae923a73afb7e49e996d5
#
_entry.id   d478ada49b2ae923a73afb7e49e996d5
#
_cell.length_a   1.000
_cell.length_b   1.000
_cell.length_c   1.000
_cell.angle_alpha   90.00
_cell.angle_beta   90.00
_cell.angle_gamma   90.00
#
_symmetry.space_group_name_H-M   'P 1'
#
loop_
_entity.id
_entity.type
_entity.pdbx_description
1 polymer ?
#
loop_
_entity_poly.entity_id
_entity_poly.type
_entity_poly.pdbx_seq_one_letter_code
_entity_poly.pdbx_strand_id
1 'polypeptide(L)'
;FNNIYFEFDKTEITPKAATIIDEIAQIMLTDTSKKYLITGCTDAKGSSQYNMELSQKRADAVVNALIKKGVPNKMLKAKGVGAKISYASQNAPNEIREGDRKIIVQIVTNMDYWNYIP
;
A
#
# COMPACT_ATOMS: atom_id res chain seq x y z
N PHE A 1 3.15 -10.78 -4.95
CA PHE A 1 2.44 -9.75 -5.73
C PHE A 1 3.40 -8.72 -6.29
N ASN A 2 3.06 -8.15 -7.44
CA ASN A 2 3.79 -7.00 -7.95
C ASN A 2 3.54 -5.78 -7.06
N ASN A 3 4.57 -4.94 -6.88
CA ASN A 3 4.42 -3.72 -6.11
C ASN A 3 3.58 -2.69 -6.86
N ILE A 4 2.79 -1.95 -6.12
CA ILE A 4 2.02 -0.82 -6.61
C ILE A 4 2.79 0.45 -6.28
N TYR A 5 3.00 1.32 -7.26
CA TYR A 5 3.77 2.55 -7.08
C TYR A 5 2.89 3.79 -7.26
N PHE A 6 3.29 4.87 -6.61
CA PHE A 6 2.62 6.17 -6.69
C PHE A 6 3.56 7.24 -7.21
N GLU A 7 2.98 8.23 -7.87
CA GLU A 7 3.70 9.43 -8.24
C GLU A 7 3.98 10.29 -7.01
N PHE A 8 4.99 11.16 -7.11
CA PHE A 8 5.38 12.03 -6.02
C PHE A 8 4.18 12.87 -5.55
N ASP A 9 3.98 12.92 -4.25
CA ASP A 9 2.94 13.75 -3.58
C ASP A 9 1.50 13.43 -4.02
N LYS A 10 1.28 12.25 -4.62
CA LYS A 10 -0.04 11.84 -5.13
C LYS A 10 -0.58 10.64 -4.38
N THR A 11 -1.92 10.59 -4.31
CA THR A 11 -2.67 9.44 -3.77
C THR A 11 -3.56 8.79 -4.82
N GLU A 12 -3.50 9.27 -6.05
CA GLU A 12 -4.31 8.74 -7.14
C GLU A 12 -3.77 7.41 -7.63
N ILE A 13 -4.69 6.48 -7.89
CA ILE A 13 -4.36 5.20 -8.50
C ILE A 13 -4.08 5.45 -9.98
N THR A 14 -2.83 5.20 -10.42
CA THR A 14 -2.47 5.32 -11.83
C THR A 14 -3.11 4.20 -12.65
N PRO A 15 -3.24 4.33 -13.99
CA PRO A 15 -3.73 3.24 -14.83
C PRO A 15 -2.93 1.95 -14.68
N LYS A 16 -1.61 2.06 -14.54
CA LYS A 16 -0.74 0.90 -14.31
C LYS A 16 -1.03 0.25 -12.96
N ALA A 17 -1.18 1.04 -11.91
CA ALA A 17 -1.54 0.55 -10.59
C ALA A 17 -2.92 -0.12 -10.60
N ALA A 18 -3.89 0.45 -11.31
CA ALA A 18 -5.23 -0.11 -11.42
C ALA A 18 -5.20 -1.52 -12.04
N THR A 19 -4.38 -1.75 -13.05
CA THR A 19 -4.21 -3.08 -13.66
C THR A 19 -3.66 -4.08 -12.64
N ILE A 20 -2.67 -3.68 -11.85
CA ILE A 20 -2.07 -4.52 -10.81
C ILE A 20 -3.11 -4.83 -9.72
N ILE A 21 -3.89 -3.82 -9.31
CA ILE A 21 -4.95 -3.99 -8.30
C ILE A 21 -6.01 -4.97 -8.80
N ASP A 22 -6.40 -4.93 -10.08
CA ASP A 22 -7.33 -5.88 -10.66
C ASP A 22 -6.82 -7.31 -10.54
N GLU A 23 -5.55 -7.54 -10.86
CA GLU A 23 -4.91 -8.86 -10.74
C GLU A 23 -4.89 -9.34 -9.29
N ILE A 24 -4.53 -8.46 -8.36
CA ILE A 24 -4.49 -8.78 -6.92
C ILE A 24 -5.89 -9.14 -6.43
N ALA A 25 -6.90 -8.37 -6.80
CA ALA A 25 -8.29 -8.64 -6.41
C ALA A 25 -8.73 -10.03 -6.87
N GLN A 26 -8.41 -10.42 -8.10
CA GLN A 26 -8.75 -11.74 -8.63
C GLN A 26 -8.09 -12.85 -7.79
N ILE A 27 -6.84 -12.67 -7.41
CA ILE A 27 -6.13 -13.64 -6.57
C ILE A 27 -6.77 -13.72 -5.18
N MET A 28 -7.06 -12.59 -4.56
CA MET A 28 -7.68 -12.54 -3.23
C MET A 28 -9.05 -13.21 -3.20
N LEU A 29 -9.82 -13.08 -4.28
CA LEU A 29 -11.16 -13.67 -4.37
C LEU A 29 -11.16 -15.18 -4.54
N THR A 30 -10.01 -15.81 -4.82
CA THR A 30 -9.90 -17.27 -4.89
C THR A 30 -9.98 -17.94 -3.51
N ASP A 31 -9.69 -17.21 -2.44
CA ASP A 31 -9.77 -17.71 -1.06
C ASP A 31 -10.06 -16.57 -0.09
N THR A 32 -11.33 -16.38 0.23
CA THR A 32 -11.80 -15.28 1.07
C THR A 32 -11.56 -15.50 2.57
N SER A 33 -10.95 -16.61 2.97
CA SER A 33 -10.56 -16.86 4.36
C SER A 33 -9.25 -16.17 4.74
N LYS A 34 -8.47 -15.70 3.76
CA LYS A 34 -7.16 -15.11 3.98
C LYS A 34 -7.26 -13.65 4.40
N LYS A 35 -6.21 -13.18 5.08
CA LYS A 35 -6.09 -11.79 5.56
C LYS A 35 -4.87 -11.13 4.94
N TYR A 36 -5.00 -9.86 4.57
CA TYR A 36 -3.92 -9.11 3.92
C TYR A 36 -3.72 -7.76 4.59
N LEU A 37 -2.47 -7.45 4.88
CA LEU A 37 -2.05 -6.12 5.32
C LEU A 37 -1.55 -5.33 4.11
N ILE A 38 -2.13 -4.17 3.90
CA ILE A 38 -1.78 -3.25 2.82
C ILE A 38 -0.99 -2.10 3.45
N THR A 39 0.32 -2.08 3.22
CA THR A 39 1.23 -1.11 3.83
C THR A 39 1.60 -0.02 2.82
N GLY A 40 1.30 1.23 3.16
CA GLY A 40 1.67 2.39 2.35
C GLY A 40 3.02 2.95 2.76
N CYS A 41 3.84 3.30 1.77
CA CYS A 41 5.19 3.83 1.96
C CYS A 41 5.38 5.10 1.16
N THR A 42 6.21 6.02 1.69
CA THR A 42 6.64 7.21 0.97
C THR A 42 8.15 7.18 0.76
N ASP A 43 8.64 8.02 -0.16
CA ASP A 43 10.07 8.31 -0.19
C ASP A 43 10.45 9.24 0.98
N ALA A 44 11.74 9.52 1.12
CA ALA A 44 12.28 10.27 2.27
C ALA A 44 12.04 11.79 2.18
N LYS A 45 11.49 12.29 1.09
CA LYS A 45 11.28 13.73 0.90
C LYS A 45 10.02 14.19 1.62
N GLY A 46 10.13 15.28 2.37
CA GLY A 46 9.02 15.86 3.13
C GLY A 46 9.12 15.58 4.64
N SER A 47 8.20 16.17 5.41
CA SER A 47 8.19 15.98 6.85
C SER A 47 7.70 14.59 7.24
N SER A 48 8.13 14.13 8.40
CA SER A 48 7.72 12.83 8.95
C SER A 48 6.20 12.74 9.11
N GLN A 49 5.57 13.76 9.66
CA GLN A 49 4.12 13.79 9.85
C GLN A 49 3.38 13.75 8.52
N TYR A 50 3.80 14.55 7.56
CA TYR A 50 3.20 14.59 6.22
C TYR A 50 3.28 13.22 5.55
N ASN A 51 4.45 12.58 5.63
CA ASN A 51 4.66 11.26 5.02
C ASN A 51 3.82 10.18 5.70
N MET A 52 3.62 10.25 7.01
CA MET A 52 2.73 9.30 7.70
C MET A 52 1.30 9.43 7.19
N GLU A 53 0.79 10.65 7.05
CA GLU A 53 -0.55 10.90 6.53
C GLU A 53 -0.69 10.47 5.07
N LEU A 54 0.30 10.80 4.23
CA LEU A 54 0.30 10.46 2.82
C LEU A 54 0.31 8.94 2.61
N SER A 55 1.14 8.24 3.36
CA SER A 55 1.24 6.79 3.27
C SER A 55 -0.04 6.09 3.69
N GLN A 56 -0.72 6.60 4.74
CA GLN A 56 -2.01 6.05 5.16
C GLN A 56 -3.06 6.26 4.07
N LYS A 57 -3.12 7.45 3.46
CA LYS A 57 -4.04 7.74 2.36
C LYS A 57 -3.81 6.82 1.16
N ARG A 58 -2.55 6.53 0.84
CA ARG A 58 -2.20 5.61 -0.24
C ARG A 58 -2.67 4.18 0.06
N ALA A 59 -2.44 3.70 1.27
CA ALA A 59 -2.91 2.39 1.70
C ALA A 59 -4.45 2.33 1.65
N ASP A 60 -5.13 3.35 2.15
CA ASP A 60 -6.59 3.44 2.12
C ASP A 60 -7.13 3.44 0.69
N ALA A 61 -6.48 4.15 -0.22
CA ALA A 61 -6.87 4.19 -1.63
C ALA A 61 -6.83 2.81 -2.28
N VAL A 62 -5.79 2.03 -1.97
CA VAL A 62 -5.66 0.66 -2.49
C VAL A 62 -6.71 -0.25 -1.88
N VAL A 63 -6.94 -0.18 -0.57
CA VAL A 63 -8.00 -0.98 0.08
C VAL A 63 -9.36 -0.65 -0.52
N ASN A 64 -9.69 0.64 -0.69
CA ASN A 64 -10.96 1.04 -1.29
C ASN A 64 -11.11 0.53 -2.73
N ALA A 65 -10.03 0.55 -3.51
CA ALA A 65 -10.04 0.02 -4.87
C ALA A 65 -10.29 -1.50 -4.88
N LEU A 66 -9.67 -2.24 -3.96
CA LEU A 66 -9.88 -3.69 -3.82
C LEU A 66 -11.33 -4.01 -3.42
N ILE A 67 -11.89 -3.25 -2.49
CA ILE A 67 -13.29 -3.41 -2.07
C ILE A 67 -14.24 -3.18 -3.24
N LYS A 68 -13.99 -2.18 -4.07
CA LYS A 68 -14.79 -1.92 -5.27
C LYS A 68 -14.74 -3.07 -6.28
N LYS A 69 -13.68 -3.86 -6.26
CA LYS A 69 -13.54 -5.07 -7.10
C LYS A 69 -14.18 -6.30 -6.46
N GLY A 70 -14.80 -6.17 -5.31
CA GLY A 70 -15.52 -7.25 -4.63
C GLY A 70 -14.75 -7.93 -3.49
N VAL A 71 -13.55 -7.49 -3.17
CA VAL A 71 -12.79 -8.06 -2.05
C VAL A 71 -13.46 -7.67 -0.74
N PRO A 72 -13.83 -8.62 0.13
CA PRO A 72 -14.47 -8.31 1.41
C PRO A 72 -13.59 -7.47 2.32
N ASN A 73 -14.15 -6.45 2.93
CA ASN A 73 -13.42 -5.56 3.84
C ASN A 73 -12.73 -6.32 4.99
N LYS A 74 -13.36 -7.41 5.47
CA LYS A 74 -12.81 -8.23 6.57
C LYS A 74 -11.46 -8.87 6.25
N MET A 75 -11.09 -8.96 4.98
CA MET A 75 -9.81 -9.53 4.53
C MET A 75 -8.67 -8.51 4.58
N LEU A 76 -8.96 -7.22 4.79
CA LEU A 76 -8.01 -6.16 4.50
C LEU A 76 -7.79 -5.25 5.71
N LYS A 77 -6.53 -4.86 5.93
CA LYS A 77 -6.16 -3.76 6.81
C LYS A 77 -5.18 -2.85 6.09
N ALA A 78 -5.35 -1.55 6.26
CA ALA A 78 -4.50 -0.54 5.65
C ALA A 78 -3.64 0.14 6.72
N LYS A 79 -2.33 0.24 6.49
CA LYS A 79 -1.42 0.90 7.42
C LYS A 79 -0.37 1.70 6.67
N GLY A 80 -0.24 2.99 7.02
CA GLY A 80 0.82 3.84 6.52
C GLY A 80 2.02 3.83 7.46
N VAL A 81 3.21 3.74 6.91
CA VAL A 81 4.47 3.78 7.68
C VAL A 81 5.36 4.96 7.31
N GLY A 82 4.87 5.88 6.48
CA GLY A 82 5.64 7.01 6.03
C GLY A 82 6.91 6.59 5.31
N ALA A 83 8.02 7.27 5.60
CA ALA A 83 9.32 6.99 4.99
C ALA A 83 10.18 6.04 5.84
N LYS A 84 9.61 5.34 6.81
CA LYS A 84 10.37 4.53 7.78
C LYS A 84 11.18 3.42 7.14
N ILE A 85 10.79 2.95 5.95
CA ILE A 85 11.48 1.89 5.23
C ILE A 85 12.01 2.37 3.87
N SER A 86 12.19 3.68 3.70
CA SER A 86 12.77 4.23 2.48
C SER A 86 14.27 3.95 2.43
N TYR A 87 14.76 3.64 1.22
CA TYR A 87 16.19 3.40 0.99
C TYR A 87 16.87 4.61 0.34
N ALA A 88 16.17 5.31 -0.55
CA ALA A 88 16.76 6.43 -1.28
C ALA A 88 16.81 7.69 -0.41
N SER A 89 17.92 8.44 -0.51
CA SER A 89 18.03 9.75 0.11
C SER A 89 16.95 10.70 -0.39
N GLN A 90 16.51 11.63 0.45
CA GLN A 90 15.59 12.69 0.05
C GLN A 90 16.12 13.54 -1.12
N ASN A 91 17.44 13.55 -1.32
CA ASN A 91 18.11 14.30 -2.39
C ASN A 91 18.36 13.45 -3.64
N ALA A 92 18.00 12.17 -3.62
CA ALA A 92 18.13 11.31 -4.78
C ALA A 92 17.20 11.77 -5.92
N PRO A 93 17.54 11.47 -7.18
CA PRO A 93 16.65 11.76 -8.29
C PRO A 93 15.28 11.11 -8.13
N ASN A 94 14.24 11.74 -8.70
CA ASN A 94 12.88 11.25 -8.60
C ASN A 94 12.74 9.78 -9.06
N GLU A 95 13.45 9.38 -10.10
CA GLU A 95 13.41 8.02 -10.66
C GLU A 95 13.91 6.99 -9.66
N ILE A 96 14.84 7.37 -8.79
CA ILE A 96 15.37 6.51 -7.73
C ILE A 96 14.38 6.48 -6.55
N ARG A 97 13.87 7.65 -6.15
CA ARG A 97 12.91 7.74 -5.03
C ARG A 97 11.58 7.05 -5.33
N GLU A 98 11.23 6.91 -6.59
CA GLU A 98 10.00 6.22 -7.00
C GLU A 98 9.89 4.82 -6.39
N GLY A 99 10.99 4.09 -6.28
CA GLY A 99 11.00 2.76 -5.68
C GLY A 99 10.56 2.72 -4.21
N ASP A 100 10.59 3.85 -3.52
CA ASP A 100 10.14 3.96 -2.13
C ASP A 100 8.67 4.39 -2.01
N ARG A 101 8.04 4.87 -3.09
CA ARG A 101 6.63 5.26 -3.12
C ARG A 101 5.77 4.07 -3.52
N LYS A 102 5.67 3.10 -2.62
CA LYS A 102 5.09 1.80 -2.93
C LYS A 102 4.03 1.38 -1.92
N ILE A 103 3.21 0.43 -2.34
CA ILE A 103 2.32 -0.33 -1.47
C ILE A 103 2.85 -1.75 -1.40
N ILE A 104 2.98 -2.27 -0.18
CA ILE A 104 3.33 -3.66 0.06
C ILE A 104 2.06 -4.40 0.40
N VAL A 105 1.80 -5.51 -0.29
CA VAL A 105 0.67 -6.39 -0.02
C VAL A 105 1.22 -7.65 0.63
N GLN A 106 0.81 -7.89 1.87
CA GLN A 106 1.35 -8.96 2.70
C GLN A 106 0.22 -9.85 3.21
N ILE A 107 0.33 -11.16 3.00
CA ILE A 107 -0.58 -12.12 3.62
C ILE A 107 -0.23 -12.26 5.10
N VAL A 108 -1.25 -12.25 5.96
CA VAL A 108 -1.07 -12.39 7.41
C VAL A 108 -1.74 -13.67 7.87
N THR A 109 -0.95 -14.60 8.39
CA THR A 109 -1.43 -15.90 8.86
C THR A 109 -1.51 -15.98 10.38
N ASN A 110 -0.75 -15.16 11.10
CA ASN A 110 -0.80 -15.09 12.56
C ASN A 110 -1.96 -14.19 13.00
N MET A 111 -3.00 -14.77 13.57
CA MET A 111 -4.20 -14.02 13.96
C MET A 111 -3.95 -13.11 15.15
N ASP A 112 -3.04 -13.42 16.04
CA ASP A 112 -2.67 -12.51 17.13
C ASP A 112 -2.05 -11.23 16.57
N TYR A 113 -1.15 -11.39 15.60
CA TYR A 113 -0.56 -10.25 14.90
C TYR A 113 -1.63 -9.44 14.16
N TRP A 114 -2.52 -10.13 13.43
CA TRP A 114 -3.62 -9.48 12.71
C TRP A 114 -4.48 -8.62 13.65
N ASN A 115 -4.86 -9.19 14.79
CA ASN A 115 -5.70 -8.49 15.75
C ASN A 115 -4.98 -7.34 16.45
N TYR A 116 -3.65 -7.37 16.50
CA TYR A 116 -2.84 -6.30 17.07
C TYR A 116 -2.78 -5.07 16.14
N ILE A 117 -2.87 -5.25 14.84
CA ILE A 117 -2.86 -4.16 13.85
C ILE A 117 -4.18 -3.39 13.94
N PRO A 118 -4.13 -2.05 14.16
CA PRO A 118 -5.35 -1.25 14.28
C PRO A 118 -6.22 -1.25 13.02
#